data_fdc07f1093664877a9182886cdd38a2b
#
_entry.id   fdc07f1093664877a9182886cdd38a2b
#
_cell.length_a   1.000
_cell.length_b   1.000
_cell.length_c   1.000
_cell.angle_alpha   90.00
_cell.angle_beta   90.00
_cell.angle_gamma   90.00
#
_symmetry.space_group_name_H-M   'P 1'
#
loop_
_entity.id
_entity.type
_entity.pdbx_description
1 polymer ?
#
loop_
_entity_poly.entity_id
_entity_poly.type
_entity_poly.pdbx_seq_one_letter_code
_entity_poly.pdbx_strand_id
1 'polypeptide(L)'
;MAQKINKDTDIVVTSGCVTSYSYPKYGFNLEALGDEATLTFGELRAIAMSSDKVALHKFYIMPTEILEEEFDMNDLIKQLRMEKPYNEARKVFGLDEDDIITADSFIDFIKDSTVDELKEALKNPNLSGRLSDITVGLYRENEVHVDKLRVVLEHNNIDLGAFISDTID
;
A
#
# COMPACT_ATOMS: atom_id res chain seq x y z
N MET A 1 18.60 -22.24 0.56
CA MET A 1 19.07 -20.85 0.71
C MET A 1 18.29 -19.98 -0.28
N ALA A 2 17.75 -18.85 0.17
CA ALA A 2 17.14 -17.91 -0.76
C ALA A 2 18.19 -17.43 -1.77
N GLN A 3 17.88 -17.54 -3.05
CA GLN A 3 18.77 -17.12 -4.14
C GLN A 3 18.89 -15.60 -4.11
N LYS A 4 20.10 -15.06 -4.20
CA LYS A 4 20.34 -13.63 -4.13
C LYS A 4 19.92 -12.95 -5.43
N ILE A 5 18.96 -12.02 -5.34
CA ILE A 5 18.52 -11.21 -6.47
C ILE A 5 19.67 -10.29 -6.93
N ASN A 6 19.88 -10.21 -8.25
CA ASN A 6 20.88 -9.30 -8.82
C ASN A 6 20.42 -7.84 -8.62
N LYS A 7 21.37 -6.96 -8.31
CA LYS A 7 21.11 -5.52 -8.13
C LYS A 7 20.47 -4.84 -9.35
N ASP A 8 20.74 -5.36 -10.55
CA ASP A 8 20.27 -4.81 -11.81
C ASP A 8 18.95 -5.45 -12.30
N THR A 9 18.37 -6.38 -11.51
CA THR A 9 17.06 -6.96 -11.79
C THR A 9 15.98 -5.91 -11.70
N ASP A 10 15.15 -5.81 -12.74
CA ASP A 10 14.04 -4.87 -12.80
C ASP A 10 12.83 -5.38 -11.99
N ILE A 11 12.30 -4.50 -11.17
CA ILE A 11 11.13 -4.73 -10.32
C ILE A 11 10.06 -3.70 -10.66
N VAL A 12 8.86 -4.15 -10.96
CA VAL A 12 7.71 -3.27 -11.09
C VAL A 12 7.19 -2.92 -9.71
N VAL A 13 7.02 -1.63 -9.45
CA VAL A 13 6.40 -1.10 -8.23
C VAL A 13 5.12 -0.37 -8.59
N THR A 14 4.12 -0.49 -7.72
CA THR A 14 2.80 0.09 -7.90
C THR A 14 2.54 1.09 -6.78
N SER A 15 1.88 2.21 -7.10
CA SER A 15 1.47 3.20 -6.10
C SER A 15 0.35 2.68 -5.19
N GLY A 16 0.54 2.83 -3.89
CA GLY A 16 -0.51 2.69 -2.87
C GLY A 16 -1.15 4.03 -2.48
N CYS A 17 -0.80 5.13 -3.15
CA CYS A 17 -1.28 6.47 -2.85
C CYS A 17 -2.37 6.89 -3.83
N VAL A 18 -3.47 7.46 -3.31
CA VAL A 18 -4.55 8.03 -4.15
C VAL A 18 -4.18 9.36 -4.78
N THR A 19 -3.17 10.04 -4.24
CA THR A 19 -2.57 11.26 -4.78
C THR A 19 -1.20 10.96 -5.34
N SER A 20 -0.63 11.90 -6.09
CA SER A 20 0.70 11.72 -6.66
C SER A 20 1.77 11.46 -5.59
N TYR A 21 2.64 10.51 -5.86
CA TYR A 21 3.80 10.17 -5.05
C TYR A 21 5.06 10.24 -5.92
N SER A 22 5.92 11.19 -5.63
CA SER A 22 7.17 11.42 -6.36
C SER A 22 8.37 11.02 -5.54
N TYR A 23 9.34 10.39 -6.18
CA TYR A 23 10.64 10.12 -5.59
C TYR A 23 11.76 10.55 -6.55
N PRO A 24 12.10 11.85 -6.57
CA PRO A 24 13.05 12.42 -7.55
C PRO A 24 14.42 11.75 -7.55
N LYS A 25 14.88 11.28 -6.40
CA LYS A 25 16.16 10.57 -6.25
C LYS A 25 16.27 9.33 -7.14
N TYR A 26 15.15 8.67 -7.40
CA TYR A 26 15.09 7.46 -8.24
C TYR A 26 14.34 7.71 -9.56
N GLY A 27 14.00 8.96 -9.84
CA GLY A 27 13.49 9.38 -11.14
C GLY A 27 12.07 8.92 -11.47
N PHE A 28 11.24 8.56 -10.47
CA PHE A 28 9.87 8.17 -10.73
C PHE A 28 8.85 9.13 -10.12
N ASN A 29 7.70 9.22 -10.78
CA ASN A 29 6.50 9.91 -10.34
C ASN A 29 5.30 9.01 -10.60
N LEU A 30 4.51 8.74 -9.55
CA LEU A 30 3.29 7.94 -9.60
C LEU A 30 2.13 8.91 -9.32
N GLU A 31 1.22 9.08 -10.27
CA GLU A 31 0.20 10.14 -10.22
C GLU A 31 -1.07 9.70 -9.49
N ALA A 32 -1.37 8.40 -9.51
CA ALA A 32 -2.59 7.85 -8.95
C ALA A 32 -2.37 6.46 -8.33
N LEU A 33 -3.36 6.01 -7.56
CA LEU A 33 -3.41 4.65 -7.03
C LEU A 33 -3.36 3.62 -8.16
N GLY A 34 -2.43 2.69 -8.06
CA GLY A 34 -2.22 1.64 -9.04
C GLY A 34 -1.27 2.00 -10.19
N ASP A 35 -0.80 3.25 -10.27
CA ASP A 35 0.24 3.63 -11.25
C ASP A 35 1.52 2.84 -11.01
N GLU A 36 2.23 2.52 -12.09
CA GLU A 36 3.41 1.67 -12.06
C GLU A 36 4.68 2.42 -12.45
N ALA A 37 5.77 2.00 -11.87
CA ALA A 37 7.13 2.39 -12.26
C ALA A 37 8.04 1.16 -12.16
N THR A 38 9.17 1.20 -12.87
CA THR A 38 10.18 0.15 -12.79
C THR A 38 11.40 0.68 -12.05
N LEU A 39 11.81 -0.04 -11.03
CA LEU A 39 13.05 0.21 -10.28
C LEU A 39 13.93 -1.03 -10.30
N THR A 40 15.23 -0.86 -10.25
CA THR A 40 16.11 -2.00 -10.04
C THR A 40 16.03 -2.50 -8.60
N PHE A 41 16.35 -3.77 -8.39
CA PHE A 41 16.46 -4.30 -7.03
C PHE A 41 17.45 -3.52 -6.17
N GLY A 42 18.56 -3.04 -6.77
CA GLY A 42 19.54 -2.20 -6.09
C GLY A 42 18.94 -0.90 -5.55
N GLU A 43 18.10 -0.23 -6.34
CA GLU A 43 17.38 0.98 -5.94
C GLU A 43 16.36 0.70 -4.84
N LEU A 44 15.54 -0.34 -4.98
CA LEU A 44 14.59 -0.76 -3.94
C LEU A 44 15.29 -1.13 -2.64
N ARG A 45 16.42 -1.84 -2.72
CA ARG A 45 17.21 -2.18 -1.55
C ARG A 45 17.79 -0.94 -0.88
N ALA A 46 18.22 0.06 -1.64
CA ALA A 46 18.67 1.33 -1.09
C ALA A 46 17.57 2.04 -0.31
N ILE A 47 16.34 2.04 -0.83
CA ILE A 47 15.15 2.55 -0.12
C ILE A 47 14.93 1.74 1.18
N ALA A 48 14.90 0.42 1.08
CA ALA A 48 14.64 -0.48 2.21
C ALA A 48 15.67 -0.39 3.34
N MET A 49 16.92 -0.04 3.03
CA MET A 49 18.03 0.07 3.99
C MET A 49 18.25 1.51 4.50
N SER A 50 17.43 2.46 4.10
CA SER A 50 17.49 3.86 4.51
C SER A 50 16.30 4.26 5.40
N SER A 51 16.24 5.53 5.80
CA SER A 51 15.07 6.11 6.45
C SER A 51 13.81 6.06 5.57
N ASP A 52 13.99 5.97 4.25
CA ASP A 52 12.91 5.92 3.27
C ASP A 52 12.18 4.57 3.21
N LYS A 53 12.63 3.57 3.98
CA LYS A 53 11.95 2.28 4.14
C LYS A 53 10.46 2.41 4.51
N VAL A 54 10.06 3.55 5.07
CA VAL A 54 8.68 3.88 5.38
C VAL A 54 7.79 3.79 4.12
N ALA A 55 8.31 4.17 2.95
CA ALA A 55 7.59 4.06 1.69
C ALA A 55 7.18 2.61 1.36
N LEU A 56 8.03 1.64 1.69
CA LEU A 56 7.74 0.21 1.52
C LEU A 56 6.90 -0.36 2.67
N HIS A 57 7.26 -0.05 3.92
CA HIS A 57 6.59 -0.61 5.10
C HIS A 57 5.16 -0.10 5.27
N LYS A 58 4.85 1.10 4.80
CA LYS A 58 3.51 1.71 4.83
C LYS A 58 2.79 1.65 3.48
N PHE A 59 3.32 0.89 2.54
CA PHE A 59 2.69 0.64 1.25
C PHE A 59 2.41 1.89 0.41
N TYR A 60 3.25 2.92 0.50
CA TYR A 60 3.23 4.04 -0.47
C TYR A 60 3.62 3.55 -1.86
N ILE A 61 4.60 2.65 -1.92
CA ILE A 61 4.96 1.87 -3.10
C ILE A 61 4.97 0.38 -2.75
N MET A 62 4.53 -0.44 -3.68
CA MET A 62 4.41 -1.89 -3.51
C MET A 62 5.11 -2.60 -4.66
N PRO A 63 6.10 -3.48 -4.41
CA PRO A 63 6.63 -4.33 -5.46
C PRO A 63 5.54 -5.33 -5.88
N THR A 64 5.25 -5.41 -7.18
CA THR A 64 4.17 -6.23 -7.72
C THR A 64 4.64 -7.26 -8.75
N GLU A 65 5.80 -7.06 -9.36
CA GLU A 65 6.35 -8.00 -10.34
C GLU A 65 7.88 -7.97 -10.33
N ILE A 66 8.50 -9.13 -10.48
CA ILE A 66 9.94 -9.28 -10.72
C ILE A 66 10.12 -9.72 -12.16
N LEU A 67 10.88 -8.95 -12.96
CA LEU A 67 11.06 -9.22 -14.39
C LEU A 67 12.10 -10.32 -14.70
N GLU A 68 12.44 -11.13 -13.70
CA GLU A 68 13.24 -12.35 -13.83
C GLU A 68 12.48 -13.53 -13.22
N GLU A 69 12.24 -14.56 -14.00
CA GLU A 69 11.44 -15.75 -13.60
C GLU A 69 12.05 -16.60 -12.49
N GLU A 70 13.34 -16.43 -12.19
CA GLU A 70 14.05 -17.22 -11.18
C GLU A 70 13.68 -16.88 -9.74
N PHE A 71 13.00 -15.76 -9.52
CA PHE A 71 12.68 -15.27 -8.18
C PHE A 71 11.18 -15.13 -7.98
N ASP A 72 10.73 -15.50 -6.80
CA ASP A 72 9.36 -15.20 -6.38
C ASP A 72 9.27 -13.93 -5.51
N MET A 73 8.05 -13.48 -5.27
CA MET A 73 7.82 -12.27 -4.48
C MET A 73 8.29 -12.44 -3.03
N ASN A 74 8.20 -13.63 -2.45
CA ASN A 74 8.65 -13.87 -1.08
C ASN A 74 10.16 -13.75 -0.93
N ASP A 75 10.94 -14.14 -1.95
CA ASP A 75 12.37 -13.91 -1.99
C ASP A 75 12.70 -12.41 -1.99
N LEU A 76 11.96 -11.62 -2.77
CA LEU A 76 12.11 -10.17 -2.81
C LEU A 76 11.75 -9.54 -1.46
N ILE A 77 10.58 -9.85 -0.92
CA ILE A 77 10.09 -9.34 0.37
C ILE A 77 11.11 -9.61 1.49
N LYS A 78 11.68 -10.82 1.53
CA LYS A 78 12.72 -11.20 2.49
C LYS A 78 13.99 -10.38 2.33
N GLN A 79 14.48 -10.22 1.10
CA GLN A 79 15.70 -9.48 0.82
C GLN A 79 15.55 -7.96 1.04
N LEU A 80 14.32 -7.44 0.92
CA LEU A 80 13.96 -6.06 1.29
C LEU A 80 13.65 -5.88 2.78
N ARG A 81 13.68 -6.94 3.59
CA ARG A 81 13.34 -6.94 5.02
C ARG A 81 11.92 -6.43 5.31
N MET A 82 10.99 -6.77 4.44
CA MET A 82 9.59 -6.41 4.54
C MET A 82 8.70 -7.52 5.12
N GLU A 83 9.25 -8.66 5.52
CA GLU A 83 8.47 -9.86 5.90
C GLU A 83 7.40 -9.55 6.95
N LYS A 84 7.77 -8.81 8.00
CA LYS A 84 6.83 -8.51 9.09
C LYS A 84 5.65 -7.64 8.61
N PRO A 85 5.83 -6.43 8.09
CA PRO A 85 4.71 -5.61 7.65
C PRO A 85 3.92 -6.26 6.51
N TYR A 86 4.57 -6.99 5.63
CA TYR A 86 3.92 -7.66 4.51
C TYR A 86 3.01 -8.81 4.95
N ASN A 87 3.49 -9.67 5.86
CA ASN A 87 2.71 -10.78 6.37
C ASN A 87 1.57 -10.33 7.30
N GLU A 88 1.78 -9.26 8.07
CA GLU A 88 0.69 -8.63 8.84
C GLU A 88 -0.42 -8.11 7.91
N ALA A 89 -0.07 -7.47 6.81
CA ALA A 89 -1.03 -7.01 5.80
C ALA A 89 -1.77 -8.17 5.12
N ARG A 90 -1.07 -9.23 4.71
CA ARG A 90 -1.70 -10.45 4.17
C ARG A 90 -2.74 -11.01 5.12
N LYS A 91 -2.41 -11.08 6.41
CA LYS A 91 -3.33 -11.58 7.44
C LYS A 91 -4.57 -10.70 7.57
N VAL A 92 -4.42 -9.39 7.57
CA VAL A 92 -5.55 -8.45 7.64
C VAL A 92 -6.45 -8.59 6.41
N PHE A 93 -5.87 -8.73 5.22
CA PHE A 93 -6.63 -8.84 3.97
C PHE A 93 -7.13 -10.25 3.67
N GLY A 94 -6.83 -11.23 4.52
CA GLY A 94 -7.22 -12.61 4.28
C GLY A 94 -6.53 -13.25 3.09
N LEU A 95 -5.31 -12.83 2.77
CA LEU A 95 -4.48 -13.35 1.69
C LEU A 95 -3.62 -14.52 2.14
N ASP A 96 -3.31 -15.42 1.22
CA ASP A 96 -2.40 -16.53 1.45
C ASP A 96 -0.93 -16.07 1.42
N GLU A 97 -0.03 -16.95 1.87
CA GLU A 97 1.40 -16.64 1.98
C GLU A 97 2.11 -16.39 0.63
N ASP A 98 1.52 -16.84 -0.47
CA ASP A 98 2.04 -16.63 -1.84
C ASP A 98 1.34 -15.48 -2.58
N ASP A 99 0.30 -14.91 -1.99
CA ASP A 99 -0.43 -13.80 -2.60
C ASP A 99 0.38 -12.49 -2.56
N ILE A 100 0.28 -11.73 -3.63
CA ILE A 100 0.92 -10.42 -3.78
C ILE A 100 -0.04 -9.33 -3.32
N ILE A 101 0.45 -8.39 -2.50
CA ILE A 101 -0.31 -7.22 -2.10
C ILE A 101 -0.23 -6.18 -3.21
N THR A 102 -1.40 -5.76 -3.70
CA THR A 102 -1.58 -4.76 -4.74
C THR A 102 -2.53 -3.65 -4.28
N ALA A 103 -2.74 -2.63 -5.09
CA ALA A 103 -3.78 -1.62 -4.85
C ALA A 103 -5.16 -2.27 -4.70
N ASP A 104 -5.47 -3.28 -5.52
CA ASP A 104 -6.73 -4.01 -5.46
C ASP A 104 -6.93 -4.75 -4.13
N SER A 105 -5.85 -5.24 -3.51
CA SER A 105 -5.93 -5.87 -2.18
C SER A 105 -6.52 -4.92 -1.13
N PHE A 106 -6.12 -3.66 -1.15
CA PHE A 106 -6.67 -2.61 -0.28
C PHE A 106 -8.12 -2.28 -0.64
N ILE A 107 -8.40 -2.09 -1.93
CA ILE A 107 -9.74 -1.74 -2.44
C ILE A 107 -10.74 -2.84 -2.09
N ASP A 108 -10.43 -4.07 -2.40
CA ASP A 108 -11.30 -5.22 -2.15
C ASP A 108 -11.56 -5.40 -0.64
N PHE A 109 -10.51 -5.30 0.18
CA PHE A 109 -10.67 -5.37 1.63
C PHE A 109 -11.62 -4.27 2.14
N ILE A 110 -11.44 -3.01 1.70
CA ILE A 110 -12.29 -1.90 2.14
C ILE A 110 -13.74 -2.13 1.70
N LYS A 111 -13.98 -2.61 0.47
CA LYS A 111 -15.32 -2.86 -0.05
C LYS A 111 -16.01 -4.03 0.67
N ASP A 112 -15.30 -5.12 0.87
CA ASP A 112 -15.88 -6.38 1.35
C ASP A 112 -15.92 -6.51 2.87
N SER A 113 -15.05 -5.80 3.60
CA SER A 113 -15.01 -5.82 5.06
C SER A 113 -16.26 -5.20 5.70
N THR A 114 -16.58 -5.67 6.88
CA THR A 114 -17.53 -4.98 7.78
C THR A 114 -16.88 -3.71 8.34
N VAL A 115 -17.71 -2.83 8.90
CA VAL A 115 -17.25 -1.63 9.62
C VAL A 115 -16.30 -1.99 10.78
N ASP A 116 -16.61 -3.06 11.51
CA ASP A 116 -15.77 -3.52 12.64
C ASP A 116 -14.42 -4.08 12.18
N GLU A 117 -14.40 -4.82 11.08
CA GLU A 117 -13.15 -5.32 10.48
C GLU A 117 -12.27 -4.17 9.98
N LEU A 118 -12.85 -3.17 9.33
CA LEU A 118 -12.12 -1.97 8.91
C LEU A 118 -11.56 -1.21 10.11
N LYS A 119 -12.37 -1.04 11.16
CA LYS A 119 -11.95 -0.40 12.41
C LYS A 119 -10.78 -1.13 13.07
N GLU A 120 -10.81 -2.46 13.07
CA GLU A 120 -9.70 -3.26 13.61
C GLU A 120 -8.43 -3.12 12.74
N ALA A 121 -8.57 -3.16 11.41
CA ALA A 121 -7.45 -3.01 10.48
C ALA A 121 -6.75 -1.64 10.62
N LEU A 122 -7.49 -0.56 10.88
CA LEU A 122 -6.95 0.77 11.09
C LEU A 122 -6.02 0.89 12.31
N LYS A 123 -6.06 -0.07 13.24
CA LYS A 123 -5.13 -0.12 14.37
C LYS A 123 -3.70 -0.50 13.95
N ASN A 124 -3.52 -1.07 12.77
CA ASN A 124 -2.19 -1.38 12.24
C ASN A 124 -1.56 -0.09 11.70
N PRO A 125 -0.45 0.39 12.29
CA PRO A 125 0.15 1.68 11.92
C PRO A 125 0.76 1.69 10.51
N ASN A 126 1.05 0.52 9.93
CA ASN A 126 1.55 0.41 8.56
C ASN A 126 0.43 0.43 7.51
N LEU A 127 -0.81 0.11 7.90
CA LEU A 127 -1.96 0.06 7.00
C LEU A 127 -2.87 1.27 7.13
N SER A 128 -2.95 1.88 8.31
CA SER A 128 -3.96 2.92 8.61
C SER A 128 -3.96 4.09 7.63
N GLY A 129 -2.79 4.56 7.20
CA GLY A 129 -2.68 5.66 6.25
C GLY A 129 -3.29 5.33 4.89
N ARG A 130 -2.93 4.18 4.32
CA ARG A 130 -3.45 3.77 3.00
C ARG A 130 -4.92 3.40 3.06
N LEU A 131 -5.34 2.67 4.11
CA LEU A 131 -6.76 2.36 4.32
C LEU A 131 -7.60 3.65 4.44
N SER A 132 -7.12 4.64 5.16
CA SER A 132 -7.81 5.92 5.31
C SER A 132 -7.96 6.64 3.97
N ASP A 133 -6.86 6.84 3.26
CA ASP A 133 -6.85 7.61 2.01
C ASP A 133 -7.68 6.93 0.92
N ILE A 134 -7.55 5.60 0.79
CA ILE A 134 -8.30 4.84 -0.21
C ILE A 134 -9.80 4.83 0.13
N THR A 135 -10.18 4.68 1.39
CA THR A 135 -11.59 4.75 1.81
C THR A 135 -12.21 6.10 1.47
N VAL A 136 -11.50 7.20 1.71
CA VAL A 136 -11.97 8.55 1.34
C VAL A 136 -12.14 8.67 -0.18
N GLY A 137 -11.19 8.15 -0.95
CA GLY A 137 -11.28 8.13 -2.41
C GLY A 137 -12.50 7.35 -2.90
N LEU A 138 -12.68 6.13 -2.41
CA LEU A 138 -13.83 5.27 -2.76
C LEU A 138 -15.18 5.90 -2.36
N TYR A 139 -15.23 6.58 -1.23
CA TYR A 139 -16.45 7.30 -0.83
C TYR A 139 -16.80 8.44 -1.80
N ARG A 140 -15.80 9.22 -2.25
CA ARG A 140 -16.01 10.29 -3.24
C ARG A 140 -16.49 9.77 -4.59
N GLU A 141 -16.11 8.54 -4.93
CA GLU A 141 -16.57 7.84 -6.13
C GLU A 141 -17.89 7.10 -5.92
N ASN A 142 -18.51 7.20 -4.77
CA ASN A 142 -19.74 6.49 -4.37
C ASN A 142 -19.60 4.96 -4.36
N GLU A 143 -18.43 4.44 -4.11
CA GLU A 143 -18.14 3.00 -4.10
C GLU A 143 -18.22 2.37 -2.70
N VAL A 144 -18.21 3.17 -1.65
CA VAL A 144 -18.41 2.72 -0.25
C VAL A 144 -19.40 3.59 0.48
N HIS A 145 -20.07 2.99 1.47
CA HIS A 145 -21.08 3.67 2.28
C HIS A 145 -20.42 4.62 3.31
N VAL A 146 -21.17 5.67 3.70
CA VAL A 146 -20.73 6.68 4.68
C VAL A 146 -20.29 6.09 6.04
N ASP A 147 -20.78 4.91 6.41
CA ASP A 147 -20.39 4.28 7.68
C ASP A 147 -18.91 3.89 7.70
N LYS A 148 -18.34 3.47 6.57
CA LYS A 148 -16.90 3.20 6.44
C LYS A 148 -16.08 4.49 6.47
N LEU A 149 -16.56 5.54 5.81
CA LEU A 149 -15.94 6.86 5.90
C LEU A 149 -15.91 7.35 7.35
N ARG A 150 -17.02 7.23 8.07
CA ARG A 150 -17.10 7.65 9.47
C ARG A 150 -16.04 6.98 10.34
N VAL A 151 -15.86 5.67 10.22
CA VAL A 151 -14.82 4.93 10.97
C VAL A 151 -13.43 5.48 10.69
N VAL A 152 -13.11 5.78 9.44
CA VAL A 152 -11.81 6.34 9.04
C VAL A 152 -11.62 7.75 9.61
N LEU A 153 -12.64 8.59 9.52
CA LEU A 153 -12.58 9.97 10.05
C LEU A 153 -12.45 9.96 11.57
N GLU A 154 -13.18 9.13 12.28
CA GLU A 154 -13.05 8.95 13.74
C GLU A 154 -11.64 8.49 14.12
N HIS A 155 -11.07 7.53 13.39
CA HIS A 155 -9.70 7.07 13.62
C HIS A 155 -8.67 8.20 13.49
N ASN A 156 -8.87 9.12 12.55
CA ASN A 156 -7.99 10.26 12.29
C ASN A 156 -8.39 11.53 13.07
N ASN A 157 -9.38 11.47 13.97
CA ASN A 157 -9.91 12.59 14.74
C ASN A 157 -10.44 13.75 13.85
N ILE A 158 -11.09 13.40 12.74
CA ILE A 158 -11.71 14.36 11.81
C ILE A 158 -13.22 14.32 12.00
N ASP A 159 -13.85 15.50 12.12
CA ASP A 159 -15.30 15.60 12.21
C ASP A 159 -15.96 15.38 10.86
N LEU A 160 -16.96 14.50 10.81
CA LEU A 160 -17.69 14.17 9.58
C LEU A 160 -18.40 15.38 8.98
N GLY A 161 -18.99 16.23 9.80
CA GLY A 161 -19.68 17.43 9.35
C GLY A 161 -18.73 18.43 8.69
N ALA A 162 -17.56 18.67 9.30
CA ALA A 162 -16.50 19.48 8.72
C ALA A 162 -15.99 18.91 7.39
N PHE A 163 -15.76 17.59 7.32
CA PHE A 163 -15.32 16.92 6.10
C PHE A 163 -16.32 17.08 4.95
N ILE A 164 -17.64 16.92 5.22
CA ILE A 164 -18.68 17.06 4.20
C ILE A 164 -18.79 18.51 3.73
N SER A 165 -18.69 19.49 4.64
CA SER A 165 -18.77 20.91 4.26
C SER A 165 -17.61 21.34 3.35
N ASP A 166 -16.41 20.82 3.57
CA ASP A 166 -15.24 21.11 2.74
C ASP A 166 -15.29 20.47 1.34
N THR A 167 -16.20 19.51 1.13
CA THR A 167 -16.37 18.81 -0.18
C THR A 167 -17.49 19.41 -1.03
N ILE A 168 -18.25 20.37 -0.54
CA ILE A 168 -19.39 21.01 -1.26
C ILE A 168 -18.98 22.32 -1.95
N ASP A 169 -17.80 22.86 -1.68
CA ASP A 169 -17.19 23.99 -2.38
C ASP A 169 -16.31 23.46 -3.53
#